data_eb62b4e6f48ff426c605b4961b67aa0b
#
_entry.id   eb62b4e6f48ff426c605b4961b67aa0b
#
_cell.length_a   1.000
_cell.length_b   1.000
_cell.length_c   1.000
_cell.angle_alpha   90.00
_cell.angle_beta   90.00
_cell.angle_gamma   90.00
#
_symmetry.space_group_name_H-M   'P 1'
#
loop_
_entity.id
_entity.type
_entity.pdbx_description
1 polymer ?
#
loop_
_entity_poly.entity_id
_entity_poly.type
_entity_poly.pdbx_seq_one_letter_code
_entity_poly.pdbx_strand_id
1 'polypeptide(L)'
;MLEPSLDNIEKHLTELVRERNLFTTPDQLADAGEYILRQLQSASLSVSEEAVPFEGKQSRNILGLKEGTDPSQGVFVLGAHYDTVEGSPGADDNASAVSALLETARCLENSQLNKSLLFAGFTLEEYGFVGSRHFLKQDNGSSGFLGMISLEMVGFCNPEAGSQTYPPYIDPTQYPDTGDFIAVVGNEPSGTLAHSLAGVMDQAVPALSVEKLVVPGRGDEFREATLSDHFPFWEKNIPAVMVTDTAFLRNPNYHQPSDTKDTLDIEFIGRVTKGICEFLESYLGTN
;
A
#
# COMPACT_ATOMS: atom_id res chain seq x y z
N MET A 1 7.59 -17.06 9.16
CA MET A 1 7.48 -15.58 9.12
C MET A 1 7.97 -14.97 10.42
N LEU A 2 8.58 -13.78 10.39
CA LEU A 2 8.90 -12.97 11.59
C LEU A 2 7.69 -12.12 12.00
N GLU A 3 7.60 -11.73 13.28
CA GLU A 3 6.58 -10.78 13.72
C GLU A 3 6.96 -9.34 13.33
N PRO A 4 5.99 -8.46 12.99
CA PRO A 4 6.23 -7.04 12.79
C PRO A 4 6.79 -6.37 14.05
N SER A 5 7.79 -5.52 13.87
CA SER A 5 8.44 -4.76 14.93
C SER A 5 7.98 -3.30 14.92
N LEU A 6 7.36 -2.86 16.00
CA LEU A 6 6.92 -1.46 16.13
C LEU A 6 8.12 -0.51 16.09
N ASP A 7 9.28 -0.90 16.66
CA ASP A 7 10.51 -0.11 16.63
C ASP A 7 11.01 0.10 15.19
N ASN A 8 10.90 -0.92 14.33
CA ASN A 8 11.25 -0.77 12.90
C ASN A 8 10.27 0.14 12.17
N ILE A 9 8.97 -0.02 12.41
CA ILE A 9 7.94 0.85 11.84
C ILE A 9 8.20 2.30 12.23
N GLU A 10 8.46 2.57 13.51
CA GLU A 10 8.79 3.91 14.00
C GLU A 10 10.07 4.47 13.38
N LYS A 11 11.09 3.62 13.17
CA LYS A 11 12.32 4.00 12.48
C LYS A 11 12.03 4.35 11.01
N HIS A 12 11.24 3.55 10.29
CA HIS A 12 10.87 3.85 8.91
C HIS A 12 10.13 5.19 8.80
N LEU A 13 9.15 5.43 9.67
CA LEU A 13 8.45 6.71 9.75
C LEU A 13 9.41 7.88 10.02
N THR A 14 10.36 7.72 10.94
CA THR A 14 11.36 8.76 11.25
C THR A 14 12.22 9.13 10.03
N GLU A 15 12.55 8.15 9.19
CA GLU A 15 13.35 8.36 7.97
C GLU A 15 12.51 8.88 6.79
N LEU A 16 11.21 8.62 6.75
CA LEU A 16 10.36 8.93 5.60
C LEU A 16 9.50 10.19 5.79
N VAL A 17 9.10 10.54 7.03
CA VAL A 17 8.18 11.66 7.27
C VAL A 17 8.88 13.00 7.04
N ARG A 18 8.75 13.48 5.83
CA ARG A 18 9.15 14.79 5.30
C ARG A 18 8.50 14.99 3.94
N GLU A 19 8.39 16.19 3.45
CA GLU A 19 7.91 16.43 2.09
C GLU A 19 8.80 15.70 1.07
N ARG A 20 8.21 14.92 0.16
CA ARG A 20 8.88 14.07 -0.84
C ARG A 20 8.29 14.36 -2.22
N ASN A 21 8.50 15.57 -2.70
CA ASN A 21 7.86 16.09 -3.91
C ASN A 21 8.87 16.34 -5.03
N LEU A 22 8.54 15.93 -6.26
CA LEU A 22 9.44 16.05 -7.41
C LEU A 22 9.77 17.50 -7.76
N PHE A 23 8.88 18.44 -7.49
CA PHE A 23 9.03 19.83 -7.92
C PHE A 23 9.56 20.74 -6.82
N THR A 24 9.14 20.55 -5.59
CA THR A 24 9.50 21.40 -4.44
C THR A 24 10.64 20.83 -3.62
N THR A 25 10.73 19.51 -3.45
CA THR A 25 11.74 18.83 -2.62
C THR A 25 12.35 17.59 -3.31
N PRO A 26 12.89 17.73 -4.54
CA PRO A 26 13.36 16.58 -5.34
C PRO A 26 14.47 15.77 -4.65
N ASP A 27 15.34 16.42 -3.88
CA ASP A 27 16.42 15.72 -3.15
C ASP A 27 15.84 14.84 -2.04
N GLN A 28 14.80 15.29 -1.32
CA GLN A 28 14.13 14.50 -0.27
C GLN A 28 13.36 13.31 -0.86
N LEU A 29 12.75 13.48 -2.04
CA LEU A 29 12.14 12.38 -2.78
C LEU A 29 13.19 11.34 -3.20
N ALA A 30 14.34 11.79 -3.71
CA ALA A 30 15.45 10.92 -4.09
C ALA A 30 16.02 10.15 -2.88
N ASP A 31 16.21 10.83 -1.74
CA ASP A 31 16.67 10.23 -0.49
C ASP A 31 15.70 9.16 0.05
N ALA A 32 14.39 9.41 -0.04
CA ALA A 32 13.38 8.42 0.34
C ALA A 32 13.47 7.17 -0.56
N GLY A 33 13.58 7.34 -1.87
CA GLY A 33 13.80 6.23 -2.79
C GLY A 33 15.06 5.43 -2.46
N GLU A 34 16.18 6.12 -2.14
CA GLU A 34 17.42 5.48 -1.70
C GLU A 34 17.29 4.73 -0.38
N TYR A 35 16.50 5.28 0.55
CA TYR A 35 16.18 4.59 1.80
C TYR A 35 15.40 3.30 1.55
N ILE A 36 14.34 3.35 0.76
CA ILE A 36 13.51 2.18 0.40
C ILE A 36 14.39 1.11 -0.27
N LEU A 37 15.22 1.49 -1.23
CA LEU A 37 16.14 0.60 -1.93
C LEU A 37 17.03 -0.17 -0.94
N ARG A 38 17.69 0.54 -0.01
CA ARG A 38 18.54 -0.09 1.01
C ARG A 38 17.76 -1.02 1.94
N GLN A 39 16.53 -0.68 2.33
CA GLN A 39 15.72 -1.54 3.18
C GLN A 39 15.31 -2.84 2.46
N LEU A 40 14.90 -2.75 1.20
CA LEU A 40 14.57 -3.94 0.39
C LEU A 40 15.81 -4.82 0.14
N GLN A 41 17.00 -4.21 -0.08
CA GLN A 41 18.24 -4.97 -0.17
C GLN A 41 18.58 -5.69 1.14
N SER A 42 18.34 -5.04 2.29
CA SER A 42 18.60 -5.66 3.60
C SER A 42 17.65 -6.81 3.92
N ALA A 43 16.49 -6.88 3.26
CA ALA A 43 15.55 -8.00 3.32
C ALA A 43 15.87 -9.11 2.28
N SER A 44 17.10 -9.14 1.76
CA SER A 44 17.60 -10.16 0.84
C SER A 44 16.82 -10.27 -0.48
N LEU A 45 16.21 -9.17 -0.95
CA LEU A 45 15.47 -9.12 -2.21
C LEU A 45 16.37 -8.77 -3.39
N SER A 46 16.00 -9.21 -4.59
CA SER A 46 16.58 -8.73 -5.85
C SER A 46 16.01 -7.35 -6.17
N VAL A 47 16.80 -6.30 -5.94
CA VAL A 47 16.31 -4.91 -6.07
C VAL A 47 16.71 -4.30 -7.41
N SER A 48 15.79 -3.59 -8.03
CA SER A 48 15.98 -2.81 -9.25
C SER A 48 15.28 -1.45 -9.14
N GLU A 49 15.73 -0.53 -9.98
CA GLU A 49 15.15 0.80 -10.11
C GLU A 49 14.60 0.99 -11.52
N GLU A 50 13.44 1.58 -11.63
CA GLU A 50 12.80 1.89 -12.90
C GLU A 50 12.67 3.40 -13.04
N ALA A 51 13.36 4.00 -14.00
CA ALA A 51 13.32 5.43 -14.24
C ALA A 51 11.96 5.88 -14.76
N VAL A 52 11.34 6.85 -14.10
CA VAL A 52 10.02 7.40 -14.43
C VAL A 52 10.15 8.85 -14.87
N PRO A 53 10.12 9.14 -16.18
CA PRO A 53 10.17 10.50 -16.70
C PRO A 53 8.82 11.19 -16.54
N PHE A 54 8.84 12.44 -16.06
CA PHE A 54 7.63 13.26 -15.89
C PHE A 54 7.93 14.74 -16.02
N GLU A 55 7.24 15.47 -16.91
CA GLU A 55 7.35 16.92 -17.13
C GLU A 55 8.78 17.47 -17.21
N GLY A 56 9.64 16.79 -17.96
CA GLY A 56 11.06 17.19 -18.14
C GLY A 56 11.98 16.89 -16.95
N LYS A 57 11.47 16.29 -15.90
CA LYS A 57 12.19 15.75 -14.75
C LYS A 57 12.18 14.23 -14.76
N GLN A 58 12.85 13.62 -13.79
CA GLN A 58 12.91 12.17 -13.65
C GLN A 58 12.81 11.80 -12.17
N SER A 59 11.96 10.80 -11.89
CA SER A 59 11.90 10.08 -10.63
C SER A 59 12.14 8.59 -10.89
N ARG A 60 11.85 7.71 -9.93
CA ARG A 60 12.06 6.27 -10.10
C ARG A 60 11.12 5.44 -9.24
N ASN A 61 10.63 4.33 -9.77
CA ASN A 61 10.05 3.27 -8.95
C ASN A 61 11.18 2.44 -8.34
N ILE A 62 10.99 1.94 -7.12
CA ILE A 62 11.92 1.04 -6.42
C ILE A 62 11.25 -0.33 -6.31
N LEU A 63 11.86 -1.33 -6.91
CA LEU A 63 11.27 -2.67 -7.05
C LEU A 63 12.15 -3.71 -6.35
N GLY A 64 11.56 -4.49 -5.45
CA GLY A 64 12.25 -5.57 -4.74
C GLY A 64 11.55 -6.91 -4.97
N LEU A 65 12.19 -7.82 -5.71
CA LEU A 65 11.63 -9.12 -6.03
C LEU A 65 12.08 -10.19 -5.03
N LYS A 66 11.12 -10.86 -4.41
CA LYS A 66 11.28 -12.15 -3.76
C LYS A 66 10.82 -13.22 -4.73
N GLU A 67 11.79 -13.92 -5.31
CA GLU A 67 11.48 -15.00 -6.25
C GLU A 67 10.86 -16.19 -5.54
N GLY A 68 9.76 -16.71 -6.08
CA GLY A 68 9.11 -17.92 -5.58
C GLY A 68 9.88 -19.18 -5.97
N THR A 69 9.57 -20.30 -5.31
CA THR A 69 10.17 -21.61 -5.66
C THR A 69 9.71 -22.12 -7.03
N ASP A 70 8.57 -21.61 -7.53
CA ASP A 70 8.08 -21.84 -8.89
C ASP A 70 7.65 -20.51 -9.54
N PRO A 71 8.61 -19.74 -10.09
CA PRO A 71 8.31 -18.42 -10.69
C PRO A 71 7.34 -18.48 -11.87
N SER A 72 7.15 -19.66 -12.47
CA SER A 72 6.20 -19.83 -13.58
C SER A 72 4.75 -19.65 -13.17
N GLN A 73 4.44 -19.69 -11.87
CA GLN A 73 3.10 -19.45 -11.34
C GLN A 73 2.69 -17.99 -11.29
N GLY A 74 3.60 -17.07 -11.62
CA GLY A 74 3.33 -15.64 -11.73
C GLY A 74 3.83 -14.82 -10.54
N VAL A 75 3.52 -13.52 -10.57
CA VAL A 75 4.00 -12.51 -9.62
C VAL A 75 2.82 -11.80 -8.95
N PHE A 76 2.84 -11.71 -7.64
CA PHE A 76 1.93 -10.87 -6.87
C PHE A 76 2.63 -9.56 -6.50
N VAL A 77 1.93 -8.42 -6.51
CA VAL A 77 2.50 -7.11 -6.21
C VAL A 77 1.97 -6.60 -4.87
N LEU A 78 2.87 -6.19 -3.97
CA LEU A 78 2.57 -5.35 -2.82
C LEU A 78 3.17 -3.98 -3.10
N GLY A 79 2.35 -2.95 -3.23
CA GLY A 79 2.77 -1.60 -3.59
C GLY A 79 2.39 -0.55 -2.55
N ALA A 80 3.19 0.52 -2.49
CA ALA A 80 2.87 1.76 -1.80
C ALA A 80 3.60 2.91 -2.51
N HIS A 81 2.97 4.08 -2.64
CA HIS A 81 3.69 5.24 -3.15
C HIS A 81 4.53 5.89 -2.06
N TYR A 82 5.57 6.62 -2.47
CA TYR A 82 6.49 7.24 -1.52
C TYR A 82 6.67 8.75 -1.74
N ASP A 83 6.04 9.32 -2.76
CA ASP A 83 5.96 10.78 -2.94
C ASP A 83 4.86 11.39 -2.06
N THR A 84 4.80 12.72 -2.02
CA THR A 84 3.79 13.50 -1.30
C THR A 84 3.33 14.66 -2.15
N VAL A 85 2.16 15.21 -1.83
CA VAL A 85 1.78 16.54 -2.31
C VAL A 85 2.72 17.62 -1.75
N GLU A 86 2.76 18.77 -2.43
CA GLU A 86 3.49 19.95 -1.97
C GLU A 86 3.00 20.40 -0.58
N GLY A 87 3.94 20.62 0.33
CA GLY A 87 3.68 21.16 1.67
C GLY A 87 3.21 20.16 2.73
N SER A 88 3.00 18.86 2.35
CA SER A 88 2.69 17.81 3.32
C SER A 88 3.94 17.01 3.70
N PRO A 89 4.19 16.74 5.00
CA PRO A 89 5.22 15.80 5.43
C PRO A 89 4.90 14.35 5.06
N GLY A 90 3.61 14.04 4.81
CA GLY A 90 3.16 12.73 4.36
C GLY A 90 3.44 11.60 5.33
N ALA A 91 3.04 11.77 6.59
CA ALA A 91 3.24 10.72 7.59
C ALA A 91 2.30 9.55 7.35
N ASP A 92 1.01 9.85 7.21
CA ASP A 92 0.03 8.85 6.83
C ASP A 92 0.03 8.66 5.32
N ASP A 93 0.06 9.73 4.58
CA ASP A 93 0.06 9.79 3.13
C ASP A 93 1.47 10.03 2.54
N ASN A 94 2.30 9.02 2.30
CA ASN A 94 2.00 7.61 2.46
C ASN A 94 3.17 6.87 3.16
N ALA A 95 3.87 7.55 4.13
CA ALA A 95 4.98 6.93 4.86
C ALA A 95 4.50 5.77 5.77
N SER A 96 3.25 5.81 6.25
CA SER A 96 2.64 4.72 7.01
C SER A 96 2.62 3.43 6.19
N ALA A 97 2.14 3.50 4.96
CA ALA A 97 2.06 2.39 4.02
C ALA A 97 3.44 1.91 3.55
N VAL A 98 4.38 2.84 3.26
CA VAL A 98 5.75 2.46 2.93
C VAL A 98 6.42 1.74 4.10
N SER A 99 6.18 2.19 5.34
CA SER A 99 6.70 1.52 6.54
C SER A 99 6.14 0.10 6.68
N ALA A 100 4.85 -0.10 6.43
CA ALA A 100 4.20 -1.41 6.43
C ALA A 100 4.76 -2.32 5.31
N LEU A 101 5.00 -1.77 4.11
CA LEU A 101 5.61 -2.49 2.98
C LEU A 101 7.02 -2.97 3.33
N LEU A 102 7.88 -2.10 3.87
CA LEU A 102 9.26 -2.44 4.23
C LEU A 102 9.32 -3.46 5.36
N GLU A 103 8.47 -3.30 6.37
CA GLU A 103 8.38 -4.25 7.47
C GLU A 103 7.82 -5.61 7.02
N THR A 104 6.87 -5.62 6.08
CA THR A 104 6.40 -6.86 5.43
C THR A 104 7.55 -7.57 4.71
N ALA A 105 8.40 -6.84 3.97
CA ALA A 105 9.56 -7.41 3.30
C ALA A 105 10.51 -8.09 4.29
N ARG A 106 10.79 -7.46 5.43
CA ARG A 106 11.59 -8.03 6.52
C ARG A 106 10.92 -9.25 7.14
N CYS A 107 9.63 -9.19 7.41
CA CYS A 107 8.90 -10.30 8.05
C CYS A 107 8.90 -11.55 7.18
N LEU A 108 8.83 -11.39 5.87
CA LEU A 108 8.81 -12.49 4.90
C LEU A 108 10.20 -12.88 4.39
N GLU A 109 11.29 -12.28 4.89
CA GLU A 109 12.66 -12.56 4.41
C GLU A 109 12.96 -14.07 4.33
N ASN A 110 12.65 -14.80 5.39
CA ASN A 110 12.93 -16.23 5.51
C ASN A 110 11.75 -17.14 5.11
N SER A 111 10.62 -16.58 4.69
CA SER A 111 9.46 -17.36 4.25
C SER A 111 9.70 -17.97 2.87
N GLN A 112 9.32 -19.26 2.71
CA GLN A 112 9.34 -19.94 1.41
C GLN A 112 8.00 -19.73 0.72
N LEU A 113 8.00 -18.90 -0.30
CA LEU A 113 6.84 -18.65 -1.15
C LEU A 113 6.94 -19.52 -2.41
N ASN A 114 5.82 -20.04 -2.88
CA ASN A 114 5.78 -20.79 -4.14
C ASN A 114 5.73 -19.84 -5.33
N LYS A 115 4.90 -18.79 -5.24
CA LYS A 115 4.75 -17.73 -6.23
C LYS A 115 5.68 -16.56 -5.88
N SER A 116 6.08 -15.79 -6.88
CA SER A 116 6.92 -14.62 -6.66
C SER A 116 6.13 -13.46 -6.04
N LEU A 117 6.80 -12.66 -5.21
CA LEU A 117 6.26 -11.44 -4.60
C LEU A 117 7.15 -10.25 -4.96
N LEU A 118 6.54 -9.23 -5.57
CA LEU A 118 7.20 -7.98 -5.90
C LEU A 118 6.75 -6.89 -4.91
N PHE A 119 7.70 -6.32 -4.19
CA PHE A 119 7.52 -5.11 -3.41
C PHE A 119 7.79 -3.91 -4.30
N ALA A 120 6.86 -2.98 -4.40
CA ALA A 120 6.96 -1.83 -5.28
C ALA A 120 6.75 -0.51 -4.50
N GLY A 121 7.82 0.27 -4.36
CA GLY A 121 7.74 1.69 -4.00
C GLY A 121 7.46 2.50 -5.26
N PHE A 122 6.22 2.93 -5.45
CA PHE A 122 5.83 3.75 -6.60
C PHE A 122 6.13 5.22 -6.33
N THR A 123 6.53 5.93 -7.37
CA THR A 123 6.73 7.38 -7.34
C THR A 123 5.61 8.08 -8.11
N LEU A 124 5.39 9.37 -7.79
CA LEU A 124 4.48 10.25 -8.53
C LEU A 124 3.03 9.72 -8.60
N GLU A 125 2.58 9.10 -7.53
CA GLU A 125 1.19 8.72 -7.34
C GLU A 125 0.30 9.95 -7.34
N GLU A 126 0.69 10.98 -6.58
CA GLU A 126 0.02 12.26 -6.39
C GLU A 126 -0.18 13.08 -7.69
N TYR A 127 0.50 12.68 -8.75
CA TYR A 127 0.38 13.23 -10.09
C TYR A 127 -0.46 12.35 -11.04
N GLY A 128 -1.32 11.50 -10.50
CA GLY A 128 -2.22 10.62 -11.23
C GLY A 128 -1.62 9.24 -11.54
N PHE A 129 -1.01 8.64 -10.53
CA PHE A 129 -0.50 7.26 -10.58
C PHE A 129 0.60 7.06 -11.62
N VAL A 130 1.45 8.08 -11.84
CA VAL A 130 2.43 8.09 -12.94
C VAL A 130 3.39 6.91 -12.82
N GLY A 131 3.86 6.60 -11.60
CA GLY A 131 4.79 5.50 -11.34
C GLY A 131 4.20 4.13 -11.66
N SER A 132 3.04 3.80 -11.10
CA SER A 132 2.38 2.52 -11.35
C SER A 132 1.90 2.36 -12.79
N ARG A 133 1.44 3.44 -13.43
CA ARG A 133 1.13 3.42 -14.87
C ARG A 133 2.36 3.17 -15.72
N HIS A 134 3.51 3.77 -15.38
CA HIS A 134 4.77 3.54 -16.06
C HIS A 134 5.21 2.08 -15.92
N PHE A 135 5.18 1.54 -14.70
CA PHE A 135 5.47 0.14 -14.39
C PHE A 135 4.65 -0.83 -15.25
N LEU A 136 3.33 -0.67 -15.26
CA LEU A 136 2.44 -1.52 -16.06
C LEU A 136 2.61 -1.36 -17.57
N LYS A 137 3.13 -0.22 -18.03
CA LYS A 137 3.44 0.00 -19.46
C LYS A 137 4.72 -0.73 -19.86
N GLN A 138 5.72 -0.81 -18.96
CA GLN A 138 6.99 -1.52 -19.24
C GLN A 138 6.80 -3.04 -19.26
N ASP A 139 5.89 -3.57 -18.47
CA ASP A 139 5.65 -5.02 -18.38
C ASP A 139 5.17 -5.67 -19.68
N ASN A 140 4.51 -4.93 -20.57
CA ASN A 140 3.96 -5.44 -21.84
C ASN A 140 3.10 -6.72 -21.68
N GLY A 141 2.58 -7.03 -20.48
CA GLY A 141 1.79 -8.21 -20.18
C GLY A 141 2.60 -9.50 -20.03
N SER A 142 3.92 -9.40 -19.85
CA SER A 142 4.81 -10.57 -19.78
C SER A 142 4.94 -11.17 -18.36
N SER A 143 4.69 -10.40 -17.31
CA SER A 143 4.99 -10.83 -15.93
C SER A 143 3.96 -11.78 -15.32
N GLY A 144 2.80 -12.00 -15.95
CA GLY A 144 1.79 -12.91 -15.41
C GLY A 144 1.33 -12.49 -14.02
N PHE A 145 0.90 -11.23 -13.85
CA PHE A 145 0.46 -10.71 -12.55
C PHE A 145 -0.74 -11.48 -12.01
N LEU A 146 -0.60 -12.00 -10.81
CA LEU A 146 -1.64 -12.71 -10.05
C LEU A 146 -2.62 -11.76 -9.39
N GLY A 147 -2.16 -10.56 -9.06
CA GLY A 147 -2.91 -9.50 -8.41
C GLY A 147 -2.00 -8.50 -7.73
N MET A 148 -2.61 -7.48 -7.12
CA MET A 148 -1.90 -6.41 -6.43
C MET A 148 -2.64 -5.98 -5.16
N ILE A 149 -1.90 -5.65 -4.12
CA ILE A 149 -2.36 -4.88 -2.97
C ILE A 149 -1.66 -3.53 -3.01
N SER A 150 -2.44 -2.43 -3.09
CA SER A 150 -1.96 -1.08 -2.80
C SER A 150 -2.18 -0.78 -1.33
N LEU A 151 -1.11 -0.44 -0.62
CA LEU A 151 -1.21 0.12 0.72
C LEU A 151 -1.33 1.64 0.58
N GLU A 152 -2.42 2.19 1.14
CA GLU A 152 -2.79 3.60 0.99
C GLU A 152 -3.28 4.17 2.30
N MET A 153 -2.42 4.95 3.00
CA MET A 153 -2.75 5.47 4.32
C MET A 153 -3.24 4.36 5.26
N VAL A 154 -2.37 3.86 6.12
CA VAL A 154 -2.66 2.72 7.01
C VAL A 154 -2.32 3.02 8.47
N GLY A 155 -2.23 4.32 8.82
CA GLY A 155 -1.70 4.74 10.12
C GLY A 155 -2.65 5.57 10.97
N PHE A 156 -3.71 6.16 10.43
CA PHE A 156 -4.61 6.99 11.23
C PHE A 156 -5.77 6.17 11.81
N CYS A 157 -5.91 6.21 13.12
CA CYS A 157 -6.94 5.49 13.86
C CYS A 157 -7.65 6.45 14.84
N ASN A 158 -8.99 6.49 14.79
CA ASN A 158 -9.79 7.28 15.74
C ASN A 158 -11.03 6.49 16.18
N PRO A 159 -11.09 6.00 17.45
CA PRO A 159 -12.21 5.22 17.96
C PRO A 159 -13.41 6.06 18.42
N GLU A 160 -13.40 7.38 18.24
CA GLU A 160 -14.51 8.23 18.65
C GLU A 160 -15.72 8.03 17.72
N ALA A 161 -16.92 8.01 18.29
CA ALA A 161 -18.17 7.90 17.52
C ALA A 161 -18.30 9.11 16.56
N GLY A 162 -18.69 8.85 15.32
CA GLY A 162 -18.82 9.84 14.27
C GLY A 162 -17.49 10.29 13.65
N SER A 163 -16.37 9.61 13.97
CA SER A 163 -15.06 9.89 13.36
C SER A 163 -14.91 9.33 11.94
N GLN A 164 -15.82 8.48 11.49
CA GLN A 164 -15.84 7.93 10.13
C GLN A 164 -16.95 8.52 9.29
N THR A 165 -16.62 8.96 8.09
CA THR A 165 -17.60 9.37 7.07
C THR A 165 -17.53 8.46 5.84
N TYR A 166 -18.58 8.51 5.00
CA TYR A 166 -18.71 7.64 3.84
C TYR A 166 -19.12 8.41 2.60
N PRO A 167 -18.70 7.98 1.38
CA PRO A 167 -19.20 8.54 0.13
C PRO A 167 -20.72 8.33 -0.01
N PRO A 168 -21.42 9.19 -0.80
CA PRO A 168 -22.88 9.14 -0.92
C PRO A 168 -23.47 7.83 -1.47
N TYR A 169 -22.66 7.01 -2.14
CA TYR A 169 -23.07 5.72 -2.68
C TYR A 169 -22.95 4.55 -1.68
N ILE A 170 -22.42 4.82 -0.48
CA ILE A 170 -22.33 3.83 0.60
C ILE A 170 -23.45 4.09 1.60
N ASP A 171 -24.20 3.06 1.96
CA ASP A 171 -25.13 3.11 3.08
C ASP A 171 -24.35 3.06 4.39
N PRO A 172 -24.26 4.18 5.14
CA PRO A 172 -23.44 4.23 6.36
C PRO A 172 -23.94 3.34 7.48
N THR A 173 -25.18 2.83 7.40
CA THR A 173 -25.73 1.93 8.40
C THR A 173 -25.16 0.50 8.30
N GLN A 174 -24.44 0.20 7.23
CA GLN A 174 -23.81 -1.10 7.00
C GLN A 174 -22.37 -1.17 7.54
N TYR A 175 -21.80 -0.06 7.98
CA TYR A 175 -20.41 0.08 8.39
C TYR A 175 -20.28 0.83 9.72
N PRO A 176 -19.14 0.70 10.46
CA PRO A 176 -18.90 1.43 11.71
C PRO A 176 -18.92 2.95 11.51
N ASP A 177 -19.36 3.71 12.50
CA ASP A 177 -19.23 5.17 12.55
C ASP A 177 -17.93 5.62 13.25
N THR A 178 -17.10 4.67 13.70
CA THR A 178 -15.78 4.89 14.31
C THR A 178 -14.68 4.58 13.33
N GLY A 179 -13.62 5.40 13.32
CA GLY A 179 -12.48 5.27 12.40
C GLY A 179 -11.35 4.41 12.96
N ASP A 180 -11.65 3.20 13.47
CA ASP A 180 -10.69 2.29 14.10
C ASP A 180 -10.57 0.93 13.38
N PHE A 181 -10.96 0.88 12.12
CA PHE A 181 -10.85 -0.29 11.24
C PHE A 181 -9.90 -0.01 10.07
N ILE A 182 -9.44 -1.08 9.42
CA ILE A 182 -8.81 -1.02 8.10
C ILE A 182 -9.79 -1.47 7.02
N ALA A 183 -9.83 -0.77 5.89
CA ALA A 183 -10.70 -1.11 4.77
C ALA A 183 -9.93 -1.85 3.68
N VAL A 184 -10.53 -2.91 3.13
CA VAL A 184 -10.09 -3.60 1.91
C VAL A 184 -11.07 -3.26 0.79
N VAL A 185 -10.62 -2.44 -0.15
CA VAL A 185 -11.45 -1.92 -1.25
C VAL A 185 -11.07 -2.59 -2.56
N GLY A 186 -12.03 -3.18 -3.24
CA GLY A 186 -11.86 -3.83 -4.54
C GLY A 186 -13.00 -3.53 -5.49
N ASN A 187 -12.82 -3.81 -6.78
CA ASN A 187 -13.89 -3.85 -7.77
C ASN A 187 -14.44 -5.28 -7.93
N GLU A 188 -15.53 -5.47 -8.68
CA GLU A 188 -16.14 -6.79 -8.86
C GLU A 188 -15.15 -7.86 -9.38
N PRO A 189 -14.26 -7.60 -10.38
CA PRO A 189 -13.23 -8.56 -10.78
C PRO A 189 -12.21 -8.91 -9.66
N SER A 190 -11.98 -8.01 -8.71
CA SER A 190 -11.07 -8.20 -7.58
C SER A 190 -11.77 -8.77 -6.34
N GLY A 191 -13.07 -9.05 -6.42
CA GLY A 191 -13.89 -9.45 -5.27
C GLY A 191 -13.36 -10.68 -4.53
N THR A 192 -12.87 -11.68 -5.24
CA THR A 192 -12.27 -12.88 -4.62
C THR A 192 -11.01 -12.51 -3.81
N LEU A 193 -10.15 -11.65 -4.35
CA LEU A 193 -8.95 -11.17 -3.66
C LEU A 193 -9.32 -10.37 -2.42
N ALA A 194 -10.29 -9.42 -2.54
CA ALA A 194 -10.76 -8.61 -1.42
C ALA A 194 -11.35 -9.46 -0.27
N HIS A 195 -12.18 -10.45 -0.62
CA HIS A 195 -12.76 -11.35 0.39
C HIS A 195 -11.70 -12.22 1.08
N SER A 196 -10.75 -12.77 0.30
CA SER A 196 -9.68 -13.60 0.85
C SER A 196 -8.76 -12.81 1.77
N LEU A 197 -8.34 -11.61 1.34
CA LEU A 197 -7.47 -10.74 2.14
C LEU A 197 -8.16 -10.33 3.45
N ALA A 198 -9.36 -9.75 3.37
CA ALA A 198 -10.09 -9.32 4.55
C ALA A 198 -10.35 -10.48 5.53
N GLY A 199 -10.73 -11.65 5.02
CA GLY A 199 -10.98 -12.82 5.86
C GLY A 199 -9.72 -13.34 6.58
N VAL A 200 -8.55 -13.33 5.92
CA VAL A 200 -7.30 -13.73 6.57
C VAL A 200 -6.87 -12.69 7.60
N MET A 201 -6.96 -11.39 7.29
CA MET A 201 -6.59 -10.32 8.21
C MET A 201 -7.44 -10.35 9.49
N ASP A 202 -8.76 -10.47 9.35
CA ASP A 202 -9.71 -10.56 10.47
C ASP A 202 -9.44 -11.79 11.37
N GLN A 203 -9.17 -12.93 10.75
CA GLN A 203 -8.89 -14.17 11.48
C GLN A 203 -7.52 -14.15 12.17
N ALA A 204 -6.49 -13.65 11.49
CA ALA A 204 -5.11 -13.68 11.99
C ALA A 204 -4.83 -12.59 13.05
N VAL A 205 -5.56 -11.47 12.99
CA VAL A 205 -5.36 -10.32 13.87
C VAL A 205 -6.68 -9.89 14.53
N PRO A 206 -7.19 -10.63 15.54
CA PRO A 206 -8.49 -10.34 16.16
C PRO A 206 -8.62 -8.93 16.80
N ALA A 207 -7.50 -8.24 17.02
CA ALA A 207 -7.45 -6.87 17.52
C ALA A 207 -7.52 -5.80 16.42
N LEU A 208 -7.64 -6.21 15.14
CA LEU A 208 -7.80 -5.34 13.98
C LEU A 208 -9.21 -5.53 13.41
N SER A 209 -10.03 -4.50 13.48
CA SER A 209 -11.30 -4.49 12.74
C SER A 209 -11.01 -4.35 11.25
N VAL A 210 -11.63 -5.19 10.42
CA VAL A 210 -11.42 -5.20 8.97
C VAL A 210 -12.75 -5.05 8.25
N GLU A 211 -12.92 -3.94 7.56
CA GLU A 211 -14.08 -3.70 6.71
C GLU A 211 -13.75 -3.97 5.23
N LYS A 212 -14.75 -4.33 4.46
CA LYS A 212 -14.58 -4.71 3.07
C LYS A 212 -15.63 -4.04 2.20
N LEU A 213 -15.14 -3.41 1.13
CA LEU A 213 -15.98 -2.82 0.09
C LEU A 213 -15.61 -3.42 -1.27
N VAL A 214 -16.58 -3.98 -1.98
CA VAL A 214 -16.42 -4.39 -3.39
C VAL A 214 -17.40 -3.56 -4.22
N VAL A 215 -16.87 -2.60 -4.97
CA VAL A 215 -17.68 -1.75 -5.85
C VAL A 215 -18.08 -2.51 -7.12
N PRO A 216 -19.30 -2.28 -7.65
CA PRO A 216 -19.80 -2.95 -8.86
C PRO A 216 -18.96 -2.71 -10.11
N GLY A 217 -18.99 -3.67 -11.01
CA GLY A 217 -18.35 -3.59 -12.32
C GLY A 217 -16.86 -3.36 -12.22
N ARG A 218 -16.35 -2.43 -13.03
CA ARG A 218 -14.91 -2.08 -13.05
C ARG A 218 -14.50 -1.09 -11.97
N GLY A 219 -15.45 -0.49 -11.26
CA GLY A 219 -15.18 0.51 -10.25
C GLY A 219 -15.02 1.95 -10.75
N ASP A 220 -14.99 2.19 -12.04
CA ASP A 220 -14.69 3.50 -12.66
C ASP A 220 -15.67 4.62 -12.24
N GLU A 221 -16.89 4.27 -11.82
CA GLU A 221 -17.93 5.22 -11.39
C GLU A 221 -17.84 5.60 -9.91
N PHE A 222 -16.94 4.94 -9.16
CA PHE A 222 -16.78 5.10 -7.70
C PHE A 222 -15.46 5.81 -7.40
N ARG A 223 -15.45 7.14 -7.55
CA ARG A 223 -14.21 7.93 -7.51
C ARG A 223 -13.32 7.64 -6.31
N GLU A 224 -13.89 7.61 -5.11
CA GLU A 224 -13.13 7.41 -3.87
C GLU A 224 -12.48 6.01 -3.81
N ALA A 225 -13.07 5.03 -4.51
CA ALA A 225 -12.51 3.69 -4.62
C ALA A 225 -11.41 3.55 -5.69
N THR A 226 -11.09 4.62 -6.43
CA THR A 226 -10.08 4.62 -7.51
C THR A 226 -8.82 5.45 -7.18
N LEU A 227 -8.72 5.96 -5.96
CA LEU A 227 -7.70 6.93 -5.57
C LEU A 227 -6.48 6.24 -4.93
N SER A 228 -5.81 5.35 -5.67
CA SER A 228 -4.47 4.83 -5.38
C SER A 228 -3.94 3.98 -6.54
N ASP A 229 -2.70 3.49 -6.40
CA ASP A 229 -1.95 2.71 -7.41
C ASP A 229 -2.58 1.38 -7.83
N HIS A 230 -3.61 0.88 -7.14
CA HIS A 230 -4.39 -0.29 -7.60
C HIS A 230 -5.25 0.02 -8.82
N PHE A 231 -5.66 1.28 -9.02
CA PHE A 231 -6.54 1.65 -10.13
C PHE A 231 -5.93 1.41 -11.52
N PRO A 232 -4.66 1.75 -11.81
CA PRO A 232 -4.00 1.35 -13.05
C PRO A 232 -4.01 -0.16 -13.33
N PHE A 233 -3.99 -1.01 -12.28
CA PHE A 233 -4.14 -2.47 -12.44
C PHE A 233 -5.57 -2.84 -12.85
N TRP A 234 -6.60 -2.19 -12.29
CA TRP A 234 -7.98 -2.38 -12.75
C TRP A 234 -8.15 -2.02 -14.23
N GLU A 235 -7.54 -0.93 -14.68
CA GLU A 235 -7.56 -0.53 -16.11
C GLU A 235 -6.96 -1.61 -17.02
N LYS A 236 -6.02 -2.41 -16.52
CA LYS A 236 -5.41 -3.54 -17.22
C LYS A 236 -6.13 -4.87 -17.00
N ASN A 237 -7.27 -4.87 -16.29
CA ASN A 237 -7.99 -6.07 -15.85
C ASN A 237 -7.15 -7.03 -14.99
N ILE A 238 -6.21 -6.52 -14.23
CA ILE A 238 -5.45 -7.26 -13.22
C ILE A 238 -6.19 -7.09 -11.89
N PRO A 239 -6.53 -8.17 -11.18
CA PRO A 239 -7.16 -8.07 -9.86
C PRO A 239 -6.28 -7.26 -8.90
N ALA A 240 -6.86 -6.22 -8.28
CA ALA A 240 -6.14 -5.39 -7.33
C ALA A 240 -7.07 -4.89 -6.23
N VAL A 241 -6.51 -4.62 -5.05
CA VAL A 241 -7.24 -4.05 -3.92
C VAL A 241 -6.43 -2.92 -3.29
N MET A 242 -7.12 -1.95 -2.74
CA MET A 242 -6.56 -0.93 -1.87
C MET A 242 -6.80 -1.34 -0.40
N VAL A 243 -5.78 -1.31 0.42
CA VAL A 243 -5.87 -1.44 1.87
C VAL A 243 -5.64 -0.07 2.46
N THR A 244 -6.65 0.49 3.15
CA THR A 244 -6.63 1.90 3.57
C THR A 244 -7.35 2.13 4.89
N ASP A 245 -6.91 3.11 5.64
CA ASP A 245 -7.66 3.66 6.78
C ASP A 245 -8.80 4.59 6.35
N THR A 246 -9.04 4.70 5.05
CA THR A 246 -10.05 5.53 4.39
C THR A 246 -9.68 7.02 4.17
N ALA A 247 -8.45 7.40 4.39
CA ALA A 247 -7.88 8.70 4.04
C ALA A 247 -8.77 9.90 4.49
N PHE A 248 -9.06 10.83 3.59
CA PHE A 248 -9.85 12.03 3.85
C PHE A 248 -11.27 11.79 4.39
N LEU A 249 -11.77 10.55 4.35
CA LEU A 249 -13.06 10.21 4.97
C LEU A 249 -12.97 10.10 6.49
N ARG A 250 -11.76 10.04 7.03
CA ARG A 250 -11.45 9.87 8.46
C ARG A 250 -10.37 10.84 8.96
N ASN A 251 -9.25 10.96 8.21
CA ASN A 251 -8.06 11.67 8.63
C ASN A 251 -8.14 13.17 8.23
N PRO A 252 -8.27 14.11 9.19
CA PRO A 252 -8.31 15.55 8.90
C PRO A 252 -6.96 16.11 8.44
N ASN A 253 -5.88 15.34 8.55
CA ASN A 253 -4.53 15.75 8.17
C ASN A 253 -4.18 15.41 6.70
N TYR A 254 -5.08 14.71 5.99
CA TYR A 254 -4.90 14.35 4.58
C TYR A 254 -4.50 15.55 3.73
N HIS A 255 -3.35 15.47 3.05
CA HIS A 255 -2.76 16.54 2.22
C HIS A 255 -2.49 17.86 2.98
N GLN A 256 -2.30 17.81 4.30
CA GLN A 256 -2.06 18.99 5.12
C GLN A 256 -0.64 19.00 5.71
N PRO A 257 -0.10 20.18 6.08
CA PRO A 257 1.14 20.28 6.84
C PRO A 257 1.09 19.58 8.21
N SER A 258 -0.11 19.28 8.69
CA SER A 258 -0.35 18.56 9.95
C SER A 258 -0.29 17.03 9.81
N ASP A 259 -0.04 16.47 8.61
CA ASP A 259 0.18 15.03 8.42
C ASP A 259 1.57 14.65 8.92
N THR A 260 1.70 14.52 10.22
CA THR A 260 2.95 14.32 10.96
C THR A 260 2.93 13.00 11.76
N LYS A 261 4.10 12.50 12.13
CA LYS A 261 4.25 11.19 12.79
C LYS A 261 3.43 11.05 14.09
N ASP A 262 3.25 12.13 14.84
CA ASP A 262 2.50 12.15 16.09
C ASP A 262 0.98 12.02 15.93
N THR A 263 0.46 12.07 14.70
CA THR A 263 -0.95 11.79 14.40
C THR A 263 -1.24 10.31 14.15
N LEU A 264 -0.22 9.45 14.08
CA LEU A 264 -0.33 8.04 13.72
C LEU A 264 -0.43 7.11 14.94
N ASP A 265 -1.17 6.04 14.78
CA ASP A 265 -1.18 4.87 15.67
C ASP A 265 -0.22 3.79 15.13
N ILE A 266 0.99 3.71 15.71
CA ILE A 266 2.03 2.76 15.29
C ILE A 266 1.60 1.30 15.56
N GLU A 267 0.80 1.05 16.60
CA GLU A 267 0.26 -0.28 16.87
C GLU A 267 -0.76 -0.68 15.81
N PHE A 268 -1.57 0.27 15.33
CA PHE A 268 -2.49 0.03 14.22
C PHE A 268 -1.74 -0.34 12.94
N ILE A 269 -0.68 0.39 12.58
CA ILE A 269 0.20 0.04 11.45
C ILE A 269 0.77 -1.37 11.64
N GLY A 270 1.23 -1.70 12.84
CA GLY A 270 1.77 -3.03 13.16
C GLY A 270 0.74 -4.14 12.97
N ARG A 271 -0.51 -3.93 13.40
CA ARG A 271 -1.62 -4.88 13.21
C ARG A 271 -1.96 -5.07 11.73
N VAL A 272 -2.03 -3.98 10.95
CA VAL A 272 -2.24 -4.03 9.50
C VAL A 272 -1.11 -4.81 8.82
N THR A 273 0.15 -4.47 9.14
CA THR A 273 1.33 -5.17 8.61
C THR A 273 1.27 -6.67 8.88
N LYS A 274 0.89 -7.08 10.11
CA LYS A 274 0.73 -8.49 10.45
C LYS A 274 -0.32 -9.17 9.59
N GLY A 275 -1.48 -8.58 9.42
CA GLY A 275 -2.55 -9.11 8.58
C GLY A 275 -2.12 -9.30 7.12
N ILE A 276 -1.39 -8.33 6.57
CA ILE A 276 -0.80 -8.43 5.21
C ILE A 276 0.21 -9.58 5.12
N CYS A 277 1.10 -9.71 6.10
CA CYS A 277 2.09 -10.79 6.14
C CYS A 277 1.42 -12.18 6.16
N GLU A 278 0.42 -12.39 7.02
CA GLU A 278 -0.32 -13.65 7.13
C GLU A 278 -1.05 -13.99 5.82
N PHE A 279 -1.64 -12.98 5.17
CA PHE A 279 -2.27 -13.19 3.87
C PHE A 279 -1.22 -13.60 2.81
N LEU A 280 -0.15 -12.86 2.67
CA LEU A 280 0.87 -13.11 1.65
C LEU A 280 1.54 -14.49 1.85
N GLU A 281 1.86 -14.85 3.09
CA GLU A 281 2.45 -16.17 3.38
C GLU A 281 1.47 -17.31 3.03
N SER A 282 0.19 -17.18 3.36
CA SER A 282 -0.82 -18.20 3.04
C SER A 282 -1.19 -18.24 1.56
N TYR A 283 -1.30 -17.10 0.89
CA TYR A 283 -1.75 -16.99 -0.50
C TYR A 283 -0.65 -17.37 -1.52
N LEU A 284 0.60 -17.06 -1.19
CA LEU A 284 1.75 -17.28 -2.05
C LEU A 284 2.58 -18.50 -1.63
N GLY A 285 2.39 -19.02 -0.42
CA GLY A 285 3.11 -20.17 0.11
C GLY A 285 2.81 -21.49 -0.61
N THR A 286 3.57 -22.52 -0.25
CA THR A 286 3.32 -23.89 -0.70
C THR A 286 2.17 -24.47 0.10
N ASN A 287 1.11 -24.90 -0.61
CA ASN A 287 0.08 -25.77 -0.02
C ASN A 287 0.64 -27.15 0.26
#